data_c0caea46cb93f74a7dc4dfe5d573a456
#
_entry.id   c0caea46cb93f74a7dc4dfe5d573a456
#
_cell.length_a   1.000
_cell.length_b   1.000
_cell.length_c   1.000
_cell.angle_alpha   90.00
_cell.angle_beta   90.00
_cell.angle_gamma   90.00
#
_symmetry.space_group_name_H-M   'P 1'
#
loop_
_entity.id
_entity.type
_entity.pdbx_description
1 polymer ?
#
loop_
_entity_poly.entity_id
_entity_poly.type
_entity_poly.pdbx_seq_one_letter_code
_entity_poly.pdbx_strand_id
1 'polypeptide(L)'
;MKASMISFLVRGQSLARGQRLVHGQKDIFAALLFCAAPLSCALAQAPAAPLPDAPSIVATPKKQSAPPASAPATPATKPAPVPDPAPTAAQPQLTAPLPQSDAPDEADAATTIVHVVNEVNLVFTAIDKHGRFVKDLKQDDIHITDDAKPVSRIRSFSSQTDLPLQVALLVDASNSVRDRFKFEQEAAIEFLNQIVRPNYDKAFVVGFDATPEVTQDFTDNSEFLAKGVRSLRPGGGTAMYDAIYFSCRDKLLKAPRVGPVRRAVIILTDGDDNLSHVSREESIDMAQRADAIIYAISTNISGAKNKGDKVLERMSEATGGRAFFPFKIQDVADAFTEIQDELRSQYLVSYSPPNLIADGSFRPIEVTAASQKGVKVRTRKGYFAPTPPKH
;
A
#
# COMPACT_ATOMS: atom_id res chain seq x y z
N MET A 1 -10.56 -61.41 35.02
CA MET A 1 -11.27 -62.32 34.08
C MET A 1 -10.85 -61.93 32.69
N LYS A 2 -9.97 -62.69 32.10
CA LYS A 2 -10.03 -63.48 30.84
C LYS A 2 -10.17 -62.56 29.64
N ALA A 3 -9.11 -62.34 28.89
CA ALA A 3 -8.50 -63.14 27.80
C ALA A 3 -9.29 -63.00 26.49
N SER A 4 -8.72 -62.70 25.36
CA SER A 4 -7.90 -63.44 24.43
C SER A 4 -7.65 -62.53 23.20
N MET A 5 -6.50 -62.17 22.74
CA MET A 5 -5.55 -62.87 21.86
C MET A 5 -6.19 -63.58 20.66
N ILE A 6 -5.96 -63.11 19.41
CA ILE A 6 -5.64 -63.96 18.27
C ILE A 6 -4.79 -63.14 17.28
N SER A 7 -3.57 -63.65 17.08
CA SER A 7 -2.63 -63.40 15.97
C SER A 7 -3.10 -64.13 14.73
N PHE A 8 -2.84 -63.58 13.53
CA PHE A 8 -2.60 -64.41 12.37
C PHE A 8 -1.47 -63.82 11.49
N LEU A 9 -0.49 -64.62 11.35
CA LEU A 9 0.76 -64.53 10.60
C LEU A 9 0.60 -65.38 9.33
N VAL A 10 0.93 -64.89 8.14
CA VAL A 10 1.34 -65.67 6.97
C VAL A 10 2.18 -64.70 6.07
N ARG A 11 3.40 -64.80 5.99
CA ARG A 11 4.52 -65.53 5.34
C ARG A 11 4.30 -65.90 3.86
N GLY A 12 5.28 -65.50 3.07
CA GLY A 12 5.69 -66.09 1.78
C GLY A 12 6.33 -65.00 0.91
N GLN A 13 7.69 -64.82 0.87
CA GLN A 13 8.69 -65.52 0.12
C GLN A 13 8.31 -65.61 -1.38
N SER A 14 9.12 -65.31 -2.39
CA SER A 14 10.58 -65.30 -2.53
C SER A 14 10.94 -65.03 -4.00
N LEU A 15 12.14 -64.40 -4.26
CA LEU A 15 13.06 -64.70 -5.35
C LEU A 15 12.60 -64.42 -6.81
N ALA A 16 13.38 -63.95 -7.73
CA ALA A 16 14.81 -63.90 -8.00
C ALA A 16 15.10 -62.99 -9.21
N ARG A 17 16.23 -62.28 -9.17
CA ARG A 17 17.38 -62.34 -10.10
C ARG A 17 17.14 -62.24 -11.63
N GLY A 18 17.88 -61.29 -12.22
CA GLY A 18 18.38 -61.37 -13.60
C GLY A 18 18.82 -59.96 -14.03
N GLN A 19 19.91 -59.65 -13.87
CA GLN A 19 21.22 -59.33 -14.40
C GLN A 19 21.27 -59.15 -15.94
N ARG A 20 21.94 -57.98 -16.31
CA ARG A 20 22.84 -57.73 -17.44
C ARG A 20 22.20 -57.55 -18.82
N LEU A 21 22.68 -56.66 -19.66
CA LEU A 21 23.95 -56.15 -20.20
C LEU A 21 23.61 -54.92 -21.05
N VAL A 22 24.26 -53.78 -20.95
CA VAL A 22 25.43 -53.26 -21.66
C VAL A 22 25.44 -53.40 -23.21
N HIS A 23 25.72 -52.32 -23.85
CA HIS A 23 26.17 -51.95 -25.18
C HIS A 23 25.11 -51.05 -25.88
N GLY A 24 25.37 -49.86 -26.26
CA GLY A 24 26.57 -49.28 -26.92
C GLY A 24 26.30 -49.17 -28.41
N GLN A 25 26.27 -48.01 -28.92
CA GLN A 25 26.61 -47.57 -30.29
C GLN A 25 25.72 -46.37 -30.68
N LYS A 26 26.20 -45.18 -30.71
CA LYS A 26 27.00 -44.48 -31.75
C LYS A 26 26.29 -44.31 -33.08
N ASP A 27 26.09 -43.06 -33.38
CA ASP A 27 26.19 -42.38 -34.67
C ASP A 27 25.28 -42.85 -35.81
N ILE A 28 24.41 -41.96 -36.28
CA ILE A 28 24.32 -41.66 -37.72
C ILE A 28 23.81 -40.21 -37.89
N PHE A 29 24.72 -39.38 -38.40
CA PHE A 29 24.42 -38.11 -39.06
C PHE A 29 23.61 -38.38 -40.31
N ALA A 30 22.51 -37.67 -40.50
CA ALA A 30 21.90 -37.46 -41.81
C ALA A 30 21.60 -35.99 -41.99
N ALA A 31 22.51 -35.31 -42.65
CA ALA A 31 22.28 -33.97 -43.18
C ALA A 31 21.35 -34.07 -44.37
N LEU A 32 20.19 -33.40 -44.27
CA LEU A 32 19.34 -33.12 -45.43
C LEU A 32 19.40 -31.62 -45.69
N LEU A 33 20.24 -31.26 -46.67
CA LEU A 33 20.30 -29.99 -47.34
C LEU A 33 18.99 -29.84 -48.15
N PHE A 34 18.11 -28.97 -47.79
CA PHE A 34 17.04 -28.49 -48.68
C PHE A 34 17.34 -27.06 -49.11
N CYS A 35 17.66 -26.94 -50.40
CA CYS A 35 17.72 -25.67 -51.12
C CYS A 35 16.39 -24.95 -51.06
N ALA A 36 16.35 -23.81 -50.41
CA ALA A 36 15.25 -22.86 -50.55
C ALA A 36 15.65 -21.80 -51.58
N ALA A 37 15.04 -21.83 -52.74
CA ALA A 37 15.08 -20.76 -53.72
C ALA A 37 14.24 -19.59 -53.23
N PRO A 38 14.66 -18.33 -53.40
CA PRO A 38 13.84 -17.18 -53.09
C PRO A 38 12.77 -16.96 -54.17
N LEU A 39 11.52 -17.15 -53.83
CA LEU A 39 10.38 -16.70 -54.64
C LEU A 39 10.22 -15.20 -54.45
N SER A 40 10.77 -14.39 -55.36
CA SER A 40 10.53 -12.96 -55.44
C SER A 40 9.08 -12.71 -55.89
N CYS A 41 8.18 -12.44 -54.98
CA CYS A 41 6.84 -11.95 -55.29
C CYS A 41 6.93 -10.44 -55.47
N ALA A 42 6.98 -9.99 -56.74
CA ALA A 42 6.80 -8.59 -57.08
C ALA A 42 5.38 -8.16 -56.83
N LEU A 43 5.14 -7.43 -55.74
CA LEU A 43 3.87 -6.69 -55.54
C LEU A 43 3.89 -5.44 -56.43
N ALA A 44 3.11 -5.48 -57.49
CA ALA A 44 2.80 -4.33 -58.31
C ALA A 44 2.00 -3.35 -57.43
N GLN A 45 2.60 -2.17 -57.17
CA GLN A 45 1.89 -1.05 -56.56
C GLN A 45 0.89 -0.47 -57.61
N ALA A 46 -0.40 -0.56 -57.30
CA ALA A 46 -1.44 0.20 -58.02
C ALA A 46 -1.30 1.70 -57.61
N PRO A 47 -1.48 2.62 -58.53
CA PRO A 47 -1.47 4.04 -58.22
C PRO A 47 -2.64 4.40 -57.34
N ALA A 48 -2.32 5.15 -56.24
CA ALA A 48 -3.32 5.65 -55.32
C ALA A 48 -4.25 6.65 -56.03
N ALA A 49 -5.54 6.49 -55.91
CA ALA A 49 -6.53 7.43 -56.36
C ALA A 49 -6.42 8.74 -55.51
N PRO A 50 -6.58 9.92 -56.12
CA PRO A 50 -6.58 11.16 -55.38
C PRO A 50 -7.77 11.25 -54.42
N LEU A 51 -7.49 11.61 -53.16
CA LEU A 51 -8.49 11.91 -52.15
C LEU A 51 -9.31 13.14 -52.58
N PRO A 52 -10.65 13.14 -52.34
CA PRO A 52 -11.48 14.31 -52.62
C PRO A 52 -11.11 15.45 -51.66
N ASP A 53 -11.03 16.65 -52.21
CA ASP A 53 -10.76 17.90 -51.47
C ASP A 53 -11.78 18.11 -50.36
N ALA A 54 -11.26 18.36 -49.14
CA ALA A 54 -12.07 18.79 -48.01
C ALA A 54 -12.72 20.16 -48.29
N PRO A 55 -13.98 20.36 -47.92
CA PRO A 55 -14.61 21.67 -48.10
C PRO A 55 -13.95 22.69 -47.18
N SER A 56 -13.48 23.77 -47.82
CA SER A 56 -12.98 24.98 -47.12
C SER A 56 -14.09 25.60 -46.30
N ILE A 57 -14.00 25.52 -44.97
CA ILE A 57 -14.89 26.25 -44.08
C ILE A 57 -14.39 27.70 -44.05
N VAL A 58 -15.12 28.58 -44.72
CA VAL A 58 -14.98 30.03 -44.62
C VAL A 58 -15.36 30.44 -43.21
N ALA A 59 -14.39 30.87 -42.42
CA ALA A 59 -14.62 31.41 -41.09
C ALA A 59 -15.33 32.76 -41.18
N THR A 60 -16.58 32.83 -40.85
CA THR A 60 -17.30 34.08 -40.57
C THR A 60 -16.79 34.67 -39.25
N PRO A 61 -16.45 35.93 -39.16
CA PRO A 61 -15.99 36.55 -37.93
C PRO A 61 -17.14 36.61 -36.92
N LYS A 62 -16.98 35.90 -35.80
CA LYS A 62 -17.90 35.93 -34.66
C LYS A 62 -17.79 37.31 -33.99
N LYS A 63 -18.88 38.08 -34.10
CA LYS A 63 -19.07 39.38 -33.46
C LYS A 63 -18.79 39.23 -31.94
N GLN A 64 -17.79 39.92 -31.45
CA GLN A 64 -17.47 40.05 -30.03
C GLN A 64 -18.67 40.74 -29.36
N SER A 65 -19.38 40.01 -28.52
CA SER A 65 -20.36 40.58 -27.60
C SER A 65 -19.64 41.26 -26.45
N ALA A 66 -19.92 42.52 -26.24
CA ALA A 66 -19.43 43.32 -25.13
C ALA A 66 -19.85 42.72 -23.78
N PRO A 67 -19.03 42.90 -22.72
CA PRO A 67 -19.39 42.42 -21.39
C PRO A 67 -20.64 43.17 -20.86
N PRO A 68 -21.51 42.52 -20.07
CA PRO A 68 -22.68 43.18 -19.51
C PRO A 68 -22.28 44.25 -18.51
N ALA A 69 -22.95 45.39 -18.62
CA ALA A 69 -22.80 46.55 -17.75
C ALA A 69 -22.99 46.18 -16.26
N SER A 70 -22.14 46.76 -15.44
CA SER A 70 -22.16 46.68 -13.98
C SER A 70 -23.52 47.12 -13.43
N ALA A 71 -24.10 46.28 -12.58
CA ALA A 71 -25.26 46.63 -11.76
C ALA A 71 -24.91 47.78 -10.78
N PRO A 72 -25.83 48.68 -10.47
CA PRO A 72 -25.57 49.83 -9.58
C PRO A 72 -25.32 49.39 -8.14
N ALA A 73 -24.31 49.98 -7.53
CA ALA A 73 -23.93 49.79 -6.14
C ALA A 73 -25.05 50.20 -5.21
N THR A 74 -25.45 49.31 -4.32
CA THR A 74 -26.29 49.57 -3.14
C THR A 74 -25.52 50.46 -2.17
N PRO A 75 -26.15 51.46 -1.53
CA PRO A 75 -25.44 52.36 -0.62
C PRO A 75 -25.06 51.64 0.67
N ALA A 76 -23.84 51.92 1.11
CA ALA A 76 -23.26 51.42 2.34
C ALA A 76 -24.09 51.85 3.55
N THR A 77 -24.58 50.86 4.31
CA THR A 77 -25.21 51.07 5.60
C THR A 77 -24.12 51.38 6.64
N LYS A 78 -24.26 52.54 7.26
CA LYS A 78 -23.45 53.07 8.35
C LYS A 78 -23.37 52.12 9.52
N PRO A 79 -22.23 51.85 10.14
CA PRO A 79 -22.16 51.01 11.33
C PRO A 79 -22.82 51.66 12.52
N ALA A 80 -23.58 50.90 13.28
CA ALA A 80 -24.18 51.32 14.53
C ALA A 80 -23.08 51.53 15.62
N PRO A 81 -23.28 52.50 16.55
CA PRO A 81 -22.31 52.79 17.59
C PRO A 81 -22.24 51.66 18.64
N VAL A 82 -20.99 51.33 19.03
CA VAL A 82 -20.65 50.42 20.10
C VAL A 82 -21.12 51.01 21.43
N PRO A 83 -21.83 50.31 22.34
CA PRO A 83 -22.14 50.82 23.64
C PRO A 83 -20.93 50.87 24.57
N ASP A 84 -20.80 51.98 25.32
CA ASP A 84 -19.78 52.22 26.34
C ASP A 84 -19.79 51.17 27.45
N PRO A 85 -18.61 50.85 28.02
CA PRO A 85 -18.55 49.90 29.15
C PRO A 85 -19.09 50.54 30.45
N ALA A 86 -19.93 49.79 31.14
CA ALA A 86 -20.46 50.14 32.43
C ALA A 86 -19.37 50.22 33.51
N PRO A 87 -19.55 51.06 34.57
CA PRO A 87 -18.50 51.32 35.56
C PRO A 87 -18.25 50.11 36.50
N THR A 88 -16.99 49.84 36.69
CA THR A 88 -16.43 48.83 37.61
C THR A 88 -16.84 49.12 39.04
N ALA A 89 -17.56 48.21 39.69
CA ALA A 89 -17.83 48.23 41.12
C ALA A 89 -16.57 47.89 41.91
N ALA A 90 -16.30 48.73 42.93
CA ALA A 90 -15.16 48.63 43.82
C ALA A 90 -15.16 47.32 44.62
N GLN A 91 -14.01 46.64 44.61
CA GLN A 91 -13.71 45.53 45.53
C GLN A 91 -13.28 46.09 46.90
N PRO A 92 -13.75 45.51 48.02
CA PRO A 92 -13.21 45.85 49.32
C PRO A 92 -11.85 45.16 49.55
N GLN A 93 -10.85 45.94 49.90
CA GLN A 93 -9.57 45.47 50.41
C GLN A 93 -9.75 44.86 51.81
N LEU A 94 -9.52 43.57 51.93
CA LEU A 94 -9.25 42.94 53.22
C LEU A 94 -7.74 42.78 53.38
N THR A 95 -7.16 43.66 54.22
CA THR A 95 -5.79 43.48 54.75
C THR A 95 -5.86 42.52 55.93
N ALA A 96 -5.22 41.36 55.79
CA ALA A 96 -4.83 40.51 56.88
C ALA A 96 -3.36 40.12 56.70
N PRO A 97 -2.51 40.14 57.75
CA PRO A 97 -1.10 39.86 57.63
C PRO A 97 -0.85 38.37 57.49
N LEU A 98 0.04 38.02 56.58
CA LEU A 98 0.56 36.67 56.40
C LEU A 98 1.50 36.30 57.56
N PRO A 99 1.41 35.10 58.11
CA PRO A 99 2.48 34.57 58.94
C PRO A 99 3.65 34.16 58.04
N GLN A 100 4.83 34.64 58.35
CA GLN A 100 6.10 34.15 57.86
C GLN A 100 6.28 32.74 58.40
N SER A 101 6.39 31.78 57.50
CA SER A 101 6.84 30.43 57.75
C SER A 101 8.13 30.25 57.01
N ASP A 102 9.15 29.90 57.75
CA ASP A 102 10.53 29.68 57.37
C ASP A 102 10.66 28.65 56.24
N ALA A 103 11.67 28.91 55.44
CA ALA A 103 12.12 28.16 54.30
C ALA A 103 12.78 26.81 54.67
N PRO A 104 13.45 26.18 53.78
CA PRO A 104 13.15 25.81 52.41
C PRO A 104 13.13 24.29 52.29
N ASP A 105 12.10 23.73 51.82
CA ASP A 105 12.23 22.38 51.32
C ASP A 105 12.66 22.48 49.86
N GLU A 106 13.82 21.94 49.59
CA GLU A 106 14.30 21.63 48.26
C GLU A 106 13.19 20.89 47.51
N ALA A 107 12.51 21.61 46.66
CA ALA A 107 11.60 21.01 45.74
C ALA A 107 12.36 19.98 44.93
N ASP A 108 12.08 18.74 45.23
CA ASP A 108 12.39 17.57 44.43
C ASP A 108 12.04 17.92 42.97
N ALA A 109 13.04 18.39 42.23
CA ALA A 109 12.92 18.51 40.79
C ALA A 109 12.78 17.08 40.28
N ALA A 110 11.53 16.66 40.16
CA ALA A 110 11.18 15.40 39.52
C ALA A 110 11.81 15.43 38.14
N THR A 111 13.04 14.89 38.06
CA THR A 111 13.73 14.66 36.80
C THR A 111 12.86 13.70 36.03
N THR A 112 12.01 14.23 35.14
CA THR A 112 11.25 13.43 34.19
C THR A 112 12.28 12.76 33.31
N ILE A 113 12.64 11.51 33.62
CA ILE A 113 13.48 10.68 32.76
C ILE A 113 12.60 10.32 31.55
N VAL A 114 12.75 11.09 30.48
CA VAL A 114 12.17 10.76 29.18
C VAL A 114 12.97 9.58 28.65
N HIS A 115 12.50 8.37 28.92
CA HIS A 115 12.97 7.18 28.23
C HIS A 115 12.52 7.26 26.77
N VAL A 116 13.38 7.74 25.91
CA VAL A 116 13.22 7.56 24.46
C VAL A 116 13.43 6.07 24.19
N VAL A 117 12.34 5.33 24.17
CA VAL A 117 12.38 3.91 23.76
C VAL A 117 12.54 3.87 22.25
N ASN A 118 13.79 3.78 21.80
CA ASN A 118 14.09 3.51 20.40
C ASN A 118 13.74 2.06 20.10
N GLU A 119 12.56 1.85 19.56
CA GLU A 119 12.03 0.55 19.22
C GLU A 119 11.56 0.56 17.77
N VAL A 120 11.95 -0.47 17.01
CA VAL A 120 11.49 -0.68 15.65
C VAL A 120 10.40 -1.73 15.68
N ASN A 121 9.22 -1.33 15.24
CA ASN A 121 8.09 -2.22 15.02
C ASN A 121 8.09 -2.65 13.56
N LEU A 122 8.12 -3.94 13.31
CA LEU A 122 8.20 -4.52 11.99
C LEU A 122 7.07 -5.51 11.77
N VAL A 123 6.28 -5.26 10.72
CA VAL A 123 5.26 -6.20 10.25
C VAL A 123 5.85 -7.03 9.12
N PHE A 124 5.60 -8.32 9.16
CA PHE A 124 6.03 -9.22 8.09
C PHE A 124 5.05 -10.36 7.85
N THR A 125 5.11 -10.92 6.66
CA THR A 125 4.36 -12.11 6.24
C THR A 125 5.33 -13.24 5.96
N ALA A 126 4.98 -14.45 6.36
CA ALA A 126 5.74 -15.67 6.07
C ALA A 126 4.92 -16.59 5.16
N ILE A 127 5.53 -17.08 4.09
CA ILE A 127 4.88 -17.85 3.04
C ILE A 127 5.70 -19.11 2.76
N ASP A 128 5.06 -20.27 2.72
CA ASP A 128 5.69 -21.54 2.36
C ASP A 128 5.97 -21.61 0.83
N LYS A 129 6.64 -22.67 0.41
CA LYS A 129 6.93 -22.94 -1.02
C LYS A 129 5.69 -23.13 -1.91
N HIS A 130 4.53 -23.34 -1.31
CA HIS A 130 3.25 -23.48 -2.01
C HIS A 130 2.43 -22.18 -2.03
N GLY A 131 2.98 -21.08 -1.50
CA GLY A 131 2.30 -19.78 -1.43
C GLY A 131 1.34 -19.63 -0.26
N ARG A 132 1.28 -20.59 0.67
CA ARG A 132 0.37 -20.54 1.84
C ARG A 132 1.03 -19.78 2.99
N PHE A 133 0.22 -19.01 3.71
CA PHE A 133 0.69 -18.28 4.90
C PHE A 133 1.07 -19.26 6.03
N VAL A 134 2.29 -19.11 6.53
CA VAL A 134 2.78 -19.81 7.72
C VAL A 134 2.33 -19.01 8.93
N LYS A 135 1.52 -19.62 9.82
CA LYS A 135 0.89 -18.93 10.97
C LYS A 135 1.42 -19.40 12.33
N ASP A 136 2.36 -20.32 12.35
CA ASP A 136 2.89 -21.01 13.53
C ASP A 136 4.37 -20.70 13.82
N LEU A 137 4.93 -19.65 13.20
CA LEU A 137 6.29 -19.19 13.48
C LEU A 137 6.43 -18.75 14.94
N LYS A 138 7.57 -19.08 15.52
CA LYS A 138 8.00 -18.62 16.84
C LYS A 138 9.12 -17.59 16.71
N GLN A 139 9.35 -16.87 17.78
CA GLN A 139 10.43 -15.86 17.82
C GLN A 139 11.78 -16.46 17.43
N ASP A 140 12.09 -17.68 17.90
CA ASP A 140 13.37 -18.35 17.65
C ASP A 140 13.54 -18.83 16.20
N ASP A 141 12.46 -18.84 15.43
CA ASP A 141 12.49 -19.21 14.01
C ASP A 141 13.01 -18.08 13.11
N ILE A 142 13.04 -16.84 13.61
CA ILE A 142 13.38 -15.66 12.82
C ILE A 142 14.72 -15.05 13.18
N HIS A 143 15.41 -14.56 12.15
CA HIS A 143 16.63 -13.78 12.30
C HIS A 143 16.42 -12.43 11.60
N ILE A 144 16.77 -11.35 12.29
CA ILE A 144 16.62 -9.98 11.80
C ILE A 144 18.01 -9.35 11.74
N THR A 145 18.32 -8.74 10.60
CA THR A 145 19.45 -7.83 10.43
C THR A 145 18.92 -6.42 10.18
N ASP A 146 19.51 -5.43 10.83
CA ASP A 146 19.19 -4.02 10.74
C ASP A 146 20.50 -3.26 10.46
N ASP A 147 20.55 -2.54 9.36
CA ASP A 147 21.76 -1.86 8.89
C ASP A 147 22.97 -2.81 8.82
N ALA A 148 22.74 -3.99 8.23
CA ALA A 148 23.71 -5.09 8.11
C ALA A 148 24.24 -5.66 9.43
N LYS A 149 23.67 -5.29 10.60
CA LYS A 149 24.02 -5.83 11.91
C LYS A 149 22.92 -6.74 12.44
N PRO A 150 23.26 -7.87 13.06
CA PRO A 150 22.27 -8.75 13.65
C PRO A 150 21.60 -8.06 14.84
N VAL A 151 20.27 -8.20 14.90
CA VAL A 151 19.48 -7.75 16.04
C VAL A 151 19.67 -8.74 17.19
N SER A 152 20.23 -8.25 18.30
CA SER A 152 20.54 -9.08 19.47
C SER A 152 19.34 -9.27 20.40
N ARG A 153 18.37 -8.37 20.38
CA ARG A 153 17.25 -8.37 21.33
C ARG A 153 15.92 -8.08 20.64
N ILE A 154 15.09 -9.12 20.51
CA ILE A 154 13.68 -9.00 20.19
C ILE A 154 12.95 -8.70 21.51
N ARG A 155 12.09 -7.68 21.52
CA ARG A 155 11.30 -7.26 22.68
C ARG A 155 9.95 -7.93 22.74
N SER A 156 9.29 -8.01 21.57
CA SER A 156 8.03 -8.70 21.45
C SER A 156 7.92 -9.39 20.09
N PHE A 157 7.20 -10.50 20.07
CA PHE A 157 6.88 -11.23 18.87
C PHE A 157 5.45 -11.75 19.00
N SER A 158 4.63 -11.49 18.02
CA SER A 158 3.23 -11.96 18.05
C SER A 158 2.68 -12.17 16.63
N SER A 159 1.85 -13.19 16.50
CA SER A 159 0.99 -13.34 15.34
C SER A 159 -0.17 -12.36 15.49
N GLN A 160 -0.27 -11.40 14.59
CA GLN A 160 -1.25 -10.31 14.67
C GLN A 160 -2.31 -10.50 13.59
N THR A 161 -3.21 -11.43 13.83
CA THR A 161 -4.33 -11.69 12.92
C THR A 161 -5.47 -10.69 13.10
N ASP A 162 -5.48 -9.95 14.22
CA ASP A 162 -6.64 -9.18 14.66
C ASP A 162 -6.35 -7.72 15.02
N LEU A 163 -5.35 -7.11 14.41
CA LEU A 163 -5.14 -5.67 14.55
C LEU A 163 -6.20 -4.86 13.79
N PRO A 164 -6.61 -3.70 14.35
CA PRO A 164 -7.42 -2.74 13.60
C PRO A 164 -6.72 -2.31 12.30
N LEU A 165 -7.48 -2.24 11.22
CA LEU A 165 -7.00 -1.80 9.93
C LEU A 165 -7.31 -0.31 9.71
N GLN A 166 -6.36 0.41 9.12
CA GLN A 166 -6.55 1.71 8.48
C GLN A 166 -6.20 1.56 7.00
N VAL A 167 -7.20 1.48 6.15
CA VAL A 167 -7.06 1.18 4.72
C VAL A 167 -7.28 2.43 3.89
N ALA A 168 -6.31 2.75 3.03
CA ALA A 168 -6.46 3.69 1.93
C ALA A 168 -6.78 2.88 0.66
N LEU A 169 -7.97 3.04 0.11
CA LEU A 169 -8.30 2.52 -1.20
C LEU A 169 -8.11 3.62 -2.24
N LEU A 170 -7.13 3.45 -3.12
CA LEU A 170 -6.79 4.35 -4.20
C LEU A 170 -7.25 3.75 -5.52
N VAL A 171 -8.10 4.45 -6.24
CA VAL A 171 -8.67 3.98 -7.50
C VAL A 171 -8.26 4.93 -8.62
N ASP A 172 -7.56 4.39 -9.58
CA ASP A 172 -7.22 5.10 -10.81
C ASP A 172 -8.50 5.45 -11.56
N ALA A 173 -8.70 6.74 -11.80
CA ALA A 173 -9.81 7.28 -12.56
C ALA A 173 -9.33 7.92 -13.87
N SER A 174 -8.18 7.52 -14.39
CA SER A 174 -7.64 8.00 -15.66
C SER A 174 -8.42 7.46 -16.87
N ASN A 175 -8.14 8.01 -18.04
CA ASN A 175 -8.81 7.57 -19.27
C ASN A 175 -8.45 6.13 -19.68
N SER A 176 -7.31 5.60 -19.28
CA SER A 176 -6.83 4.26 -19.64
C SER A 176 -7.67 3.13 -19.04
N VAL A 177 -8.32 3.37 -17.90
CA VAL A 177 -9.11 2.36 -17.17
C VAL A 177 -10.60 2.35 -17.53
N ARG A 178 -11.06 3.26 -18.39
CA ARG A 178 -12.49 3.54 -18.68
C ARG A 178 -13.32 2.31 -18.97
N ASP A 179 -12.82 1.40 -19.80
CA ASP A 179 -13.59 0.23 -20.27
C ASP A 179 -13.87 -0.80 -19.17
N ARG A 180 -13.09 -0.79 -18.10
CA ARG A 180 -13.16 -1.73 -16.97
C ARG A 180 -13.61 -1.08 -15.68
N PHE A 181 -13.64 0.21 -15.67
CA PHE A 181 -13.81 1.04 -14.48
C PHE A 181 -15.00 0.61 -13.62
N LYS A 182 -16.14 0.31 -14.27
CA LYS A 182 -17.33 -0.12 -13.54
C LYS A 182 -17.14 -1.44 -12.81
N PHE A 183 -16.46 -2.40 -13.43
CA PHE A 183 -16.16 -3.67 -12.79
C PHE A 183 -15.16 -3.51 -11.64
N GLU A 184 -14.13 -2.69 -11.82
CA GLU A 184 -13.17 -2.36 -10.79
C GLU A 184 -13.83 -1.68 -9.59
N GLN A 185 -14.78 -0.78 -9.83
CA GLN A 185 -15.60 -0.19 -8.77
C GLN A 185 -16.41 -1.25 -8.00
N GLU A 186 -17.06 -2.18 -8.70
CA GLU A 186 -17.85 -3.23 -8.05
C GLU A 186 -16.98 -4.18 -7.22
N ALA A 187 -15.83 -4.60 -7.75
CA ALA A 187 -14.87 -5.43 -7.03
C ALA A 187 -14.28 -4.70 -5.80
N ALA A 188 -13.96 -3.41 -5.94
CA ALA A 188 -13.47 -2.58 -4.84
C ALA A 188 -14.52 -2.39 -3.73
N ILE A 189 -15.79 -2.23 -4.08
CA ILE A 189 -16.90 -2.15 -3.11
C ILE A 189 -17.05 -3.46 -2.36
N GLU A 190 -17.04 -4.58 -3.07
CA GLU A 190 -17.14 -5.90 -2.44
C GLU A 190 -15.99 -6.15 -1.48
N PHE A 191 -14.77 -5.82 -1.87
CA PHE A 191 -13.61 -5.88 -0.99
C PHE A 191 -13.77 -5.04 0.28
N LEU A 192 -14.22 -3.78 0.17
CA LEU A 192 -14.43 -2.92 1.33
C LEU A 192 -15.50 -3.48 2.28
N ASN A 193 -16.57 -4.06 1.72
CA ASN A 193 -17.62 -4.72 2.51
C ASN A 193 -17.09 -5.94 3.30
N GLN A 194 -16.12 -6.65 2.75
CA GLN A 194 -15.55 -7.84 3.38
C GLN A 194 -14.47 -7.53 4.40
N ILE A 195 -13.61 -6.51 4.12
CA ILE A 195 -12.43 -6.27 4.94
C ILE A 195 -12.70 -5.33 6.12
N VAL A 196 -13.60 -4.36 5.97
CA VAL A 196 -13.85 -3.32 6.98
C VAL A 196 -14.86 -3.82 8.00
N ARG A 197 -14.39 -4.09 9.21
CA ARG A 197 -15.25 -4.48 10.34
C ARG A 197 -15.77 -3.24 11.06
N PRO A 198 -17.10 -3.09 11.23
CA PRO A 198 -17.69 -1.96 11.94
C PRO A 198 -17.11 -1.82 13.36
N ASN A 199 -16.91 -0.58 13.80
CA ASN A 199 -16.34 -0.18 15.09
C ASN A 199 -14.90 -0.66 15.36
N TYR A 200 -14.23 -1.27 14.37
CA TYR A 200 -12.89 -1.81 14.54
C TYR A 200 -11.91 -1.35 13.46
N ASP A 201 -12.27 -1.52 12.22
CA ASP A 201 -11.45 -1.12 11.07
C ASP A 201 -11.96 0.21 10.50
N LYS A 202 -11.12 0.95 9.79
CA LYS A 202 -11.52 2.16 9.08
C LYS A 202 -10.87 2.19 7.71
N ALA A 203 -11.62 2.68 6.73
CA ALA A 203 -11.09 2.93 5.39
C ALA A 203 -11.48 4.31 4.89
N PHE A 204 -10.74 4.80 3.91
CA PHE A 204 -11.10 5.97 3.12
C PHE A 204 -10.84 5.68 1.64
N VAL A 205 -11.49 6.45 0.76
CA VAL A 205 -11.42 6.27 -0.68
C VAL A 205 -10.85 7.52 -1.34
N VAL A 206 -9.86 7.32 -2.18
CA VAL A 206 -9.24 8.35 -3.02
C VAL A 206 -9.35 7.93 -4.48
N GLY A 207 -9.97 8.76 -5.30
CA GLY A 207 -9.82 8.67 -6.73
C GLY A 207 -8.64 9.52 -7.17
N PHE A 208 -7.97 9.12 -8.22
CA PHE A 208 -6.92 9.94 -8.80
C PHE A 208 -6.93 9.87 -10.32
N ASP A 209 -6.85 11.04 -10.90
CA ASP A 209 -6.58 11.27 -12.32
C ASP A 209 -5.41 12.27 -12.44
N ALA A 210 -5.66 13.50 -12.81
CA ALA A 210 -4.64 14.58 -12.80
C ALA A 210 -4.26 15.01 -11.38
N THR A 211 -5.14 14.79 -10.39
CA THR A 211 -4.95 15.10 -8.97
C THR A 211 -5.66 14.09 -8.09
N PRO A 212 -5.16 13.81 -6.88
CA PRO A 212 -5.88 12.96 -5.93
C PRO A 212 -7.08 13.68 -5.31
N GLU A 213 -8.23 13.00 -5.27
CA GLU A 213 -9.47 13.49 -4.66
C GLU A 213 -9.99 12.47 -3.63
N VAL A 214 -10.26 12.94 -2.39
CA VAL A 214 -10.90 12.12 -1.36
C VAL A 214 -12.40 12.11 -1.59
N THR A 215 -12.94 11.00 -2.08
CA THR A 215 -14.37 10.86 -2.31
C THR A 215 -15.12 10.35 -1.08
N GLN A 216 -14.42 9.70 -0.16
CA GLN A 216 -14.93 9.31 1.15
C GLN A 216 -13.80 9.34 2.17
N ASP A 217 -13.96 10.10 3.24
CA ASP A 217 -13.00 10.14 4.35
C ASP A 217 -13.14 8.91 5.27
N PHE A 218 -12.25 8.78 6.26
CA PHE A 218 -12.21 7.64 7.17
C PHE A 218 -13.58 7.32 7.78
N THR A 219 -14.04 6.11 7.52
CA THR A 219 -15.26 5.55 8.08
C THR A 219 -15.14 4.03 8.19
N ASP A 220 -15.92 3.44 9.07
CA ASP A 220 -16.15 2.00 9.18
C ASP A 220 -17.49 1.58 8.55
N ASN A 221 -18.23 2.54 8.01
CA ASN A 221 -19.50 2.30 7.33
C ASN A 221 -19.26 1.95 5.85
N SER A 222 -19.52 0.69 5.50
CA SER A 222 -19.32 0.18 4.14
C SER A 222 -20.21 0.85 3.09
N GLU A 223 -21.40 1.33 3.45
CA GLU A 223 -22.28 2.04 2.51
C GLU A 223 -21.70 3.39 2.10
N PHE A 224 -21.10 4.14 3.06
CA PHE A 224 -20.43 5.40 2.75
C PHE A 224 -19.20 5.16 1.88
N LEU A 225 -18.41 4.12 2.18
CA LEU A 225 -17.27 3.74 1.35
C LEU A 225 -17.71 3.37 -0.08
N ALA A 226 -18.76 2.54 -0.20
CA ALA A 226 -19.32 2.16 -1.50
C ALA A 226 -19.84 3.39 -2.29
N LYS A 227 -20.46 4.36 -1.60
CA LYS A 227 -20.88 5.62 -2.22
C LYS A 227 -19.67 6.41 -2.73
N GLY A 228 -18.59 6.49 -1.93
CA GLY A 228 -17.34 7.14 -2.34
C GLY A 228 -16.75 6.51 -3.60
N VAL A 229 -16.69 5.17 -3.67
CA VAL A 229 -16.21 4.46 -4.87
C VAL A 229 -17.13 4.73 -6.07
N ARG A 230 -18.47 4.67 -5.91
CA ARG A 230 -19.42 4.91 -7.00
C ARG A 230 -19.44 6.35 -7.51
N SER A 231 -18.96 7.31 -6.73
CA SER A 231 -18.89 8.72 -7.15
C SER A 231 -17.76 9.00 -8.14
N LEU A 232 -16.74 8.15 -8.17
CA LEU A 232 -15.61 8.27 -9.09
C LEU A 232 -16.06 8.23 -10.55
N ARG A 233 -15.38 9.00 -11.39
CA ARG A 233 -15.65 9.05 -12.85
C ARG A 233 -14.32 9.05 -13.60
N PRO A 234 -14.19 8.21 -14.64
CA PRO A 234 -12.95 8.15 -15.41
C PRO A 234 -12.75 9.40 -16.26
N GLY A 235 -11.55 9.97 -16.21
CA GLY A 235 -11.14 11.16 -16.98
C GLY A 235 -9.69 11.53 -16.66
N GLY A 236 -9.11 12.42 -17.45
CA GLY A 236 -7.78 12.99 -17.19
C GLY A 236 -6.59 12.05 -17.41
N GLY A 237 -5.46 12.42 -16.80
CA GLY A 237 -4.21 11.66 -16.77
C GLY A 237 -4.07 10.84 -15.50
N THR A 238 -2.83 10.60 -15.04
CA THR A 238 -2.56 9.72 -13.89
C THR A 238 -1.50 10.33 -12.97
N ALA A 239 -1.90 10.74 -11.76
CA ALA A 239 -1.03 11.23 -10.69
C ALA A 239 -0.95 10.23 -9.53
N MET A 240 -0.46 9.02 -9.81
CA MET A 240 -0.42 7.90 -8.88
C MET A 240 0.49 8.16 -7.68
N TYR A 241 1.71 8.69 -7.92
CA TYR A 241 2.66 8.95 -6.83
C TYR A 241 2.17 10.04 -5.90
N ASP A 242 1.52 11.08 -6.44
CA ASP A 242 0.88 12.13 -5.64
C ASP A 242 -0.25 11.54 -4.78
N ALA A 243 -1.05 10.62 -5.31
CA ALA A 243 -2.13 9.97 -4.57
C ALA A 243 -1.62 9.13 -3.40
N ILE A 244 -0.56 8.35 -3.60
CA ILE A 244 0.08 7.56 -2.53
C ILE A 244 0.69 8.49 -1.48
N TYR A 245 1.46 9.49 -1.93
CA TYR A 245 2.12 10.45 -1.04
C TYR A 245 1.10 11.20 -0.17
N PHE A 246 0.07 11.75 -0.79
CA PHE A 246 -1.03 12.44 -0.10
C PHE A 246 -1.73 11.53 0.92
N SER A 247 -2.11 10.32 0.50
CA SER A 247 -2.81 9.36 1.36
C SER A 247 -1.99 8.97 2.58
N CYS A 248 -0.69 8.81 2.42
CA CYS A 248 0.21 8.48 3.51
C CYS A 248 0.47 9.68 4.43
N ARG A 249 0.82 10.86 3.86
CA ARG A 249 1.19 12.06 4.62
C ARG A 249 0.01 12.71 5.32
N ASP A 250 -1.09 12.89 4.59
CA ASP A 250 -2.18 13.75 5.04
C ASP A 250 -3.33 12.99 5.67
N LYS A 251 -3.42 11.68 5.43
CA LYS A 251 -4.45 10.82 5.99
C LYS A 251 -3.89 9.81 6.99
N LEU A 252 -3.09 8.84 6.56
CA LEU A 252 -2.63 7.73 7.41
C LEU A 252 -1.76 8.20 8.58
N LEU A 253 -0.81 9.12 8.35
CA LEU A 253 0.06 9.64 9.42
C LEU A 253 -0.71 10.46 10.45
N LYS A 254 -1.74 11.20 10.02
CA LYS A 254 -2.55 12.07 10.87
C LYS A 254 -3.74 11.34 11.52
N ALA A 255 -4.02 10.10 11.10
CA ALA A 255 -5.12 9.33 11.64
C ALA A 255 -4.93 9.05 13.14
N PRO A 256 -5.96 9.22 13.97
CA PRO A 256 -5.91 8.91 15.39
C PRO A 256 -5.49 7.44 15.62
N ARG A 257 -4.59 7.22 16.58
CA ARG A 257 -4.14 5.88 16.99
C ARG A 257 -4.56 5.63 18.43
N VAL A 258 -5.25 4.54 18.65
CA VAL A 258 -5.48 3.98 19.98
C VAL A 258 -4.84 2.60 19.97
N GLY A 259 -3.56 2.56 20.35
CA GLY A 259 -2.76 1.31 20.28
C GLY A 259 -2.17 1.01 18.89
N PRO A 260 -1.67 -0.22 18.69
CA PRO A 260 -1.11 -0.65 17.42
C PRO A 260 -2.22 -0.80 16.37
N VAL A 261 -2.00 -0.25 15.18
CA VAL A 261 -2.89 -0.35 14.02
C VAL A 261 -2.11 -0.81 12.80
N ARG A 262 -2.75 -1.51 11.89
CA ARG A 262 -2.17 -1.90 10.62
C ARG A 262 -2.65 -0.96 9.53
N ARG A 263 -1.71 -0.38 8.79
CA ARG A 263 -1.97 0.54 7.69
C ARG A 263 -1.69 -0.14 6.37
N ALA A 264 -2.63 -0.01 5.45
CA ALA A 264 -2.48 -0.52 4.09
C ALA A 264 -2.94 0.53 3.09
N VAL A 265 -2.20 0.65 2.00
CA VAL A 265 -2.60 1.34 0.77
C VAL A 265 -2.89 0.27 -0.27
N ILE A 266 -4.11 0.22 -0.76
CA ILE A 266 -4.53 -0.69 -1.81
C ILE A 266 -4.83 0.16 -3.02
N ILE A 267 -4.08 -0.06 -4.10
CA ILE A 267 -4.15 0.75 -5.30
C ILE A 267 -4.52 -0.09 -6.53
N LEU A 268 -5.51 0.39 -7.26
CA LEU A 268 -5.93 -0.15 -8.56
C LEU A 268 -5.48 0.83 -9.65
N THR A 269 -4.58 0.41 -10.54
CA THR A 269 -4.01 1.25 -11.60
C THR A 269 -3.23 0.39 -12.59
N ASP A 270 -2.99 0.89 -13.82
CA ASP A 270 -2.05 0.26 -14.76
C ASP A 270 -0.58 0.61 -14.50
N GLY A 271 -0.32 1.50 -13.53
CA GLY A 271 1.02 1.86 -13.07
C GLY A 271 1.75 2.90 -13.92
N ASP A 272 1.10 3.46 -14.92
CA ASP A 272 1.66 4.51 -15.78
C ASP A 272 1.35 5.89 -15.20
N ASP A 273 2.33 6.45 -14.48
CA ASP A 273 2.25 7.80 -13.93
C ASP A 273 2.78 8.83 -14.94
N ASN A 274 2.01 9.90 -15.16
CA ASN A 274 2.38 10.94 -16.13
C ASN A 274 2.16 12.38 -15.64
N LEU A 275 1.55 12.56 -14.45
CA LEU A 275 1.20 13.89 -13.93
C LEU A 275 1.64 14.16 -12.50
N SER A 276 2.20 13.18 -11.79
CA SER A 276 2.65 13.40 -10.41
C SER A 276 3.75 14.44 -10.29
N HIS A 277 3.69 15.24 -9.25
CA HIS A 277 4.71 16.22 -8.87
C HIS A 277 5.81 15.59 -8.01
N VAL A 278 5.46 14.58 -7.19
CA VAL A 278 6.43 13.82 -6.42
C VAL A 278 6.97 12.66 -7.25
N SER A 279 8.19 12.26 -6.94
CA SER A 279 8.79 11.06 -7.55
C SER A 279 8.24 9.78 -6.95
N ARG A 280 8.47 8.67 -7.66
CA ARG A 280 8.16 7.33 -7.15
C ARG A 280 8.86 7.06 -5.81
N GLU A 281 10.12 7.42 -5.71
CA GLU A 281 10.95 7.24 -4.52
C GLU A 281 10.37 8.01 -3.33
N GLU A 282 9.98 9.26 -3.49
CA GLU A 282 9.35 10.06 -2.44
C GLU A 282 8.01 9.47 -1.98
N SER A 283 7.22 8.91 -2.89
CA SER A 283 5.97 8.23 -2.53
C SER A 283 6.20 6.95 -1.73
N ILE A 284 7.23 6.16 -2.08
CA ILE A 284 7.65 4.98 -1.31
C ILE A 284 8.14 5.38 0.08
N ASP A 285 9.02 6.38 0.17
CA ASP A 285 9.54 6.89 1.43
C ASP A 285 8.42 7.35 2.37
N MET A 286 7.43 8.04 1.81
CA MET A 286 6.28 8.50 2.58
C MET A 286 5.42 7.34 3.07
N ALA A 287 5.21 6.28 2.27
CA ALA A 287 4.52 5.08 2.70
C ALA A 287 5.27 4.36 3.84
N GLN A 288 6.60 4.25 3.73
CA GLN A 288 7.44 3.67 4.79
C GLN A 288 7.40 4.51 6.08
N ARG A 289 7.43 5.85 6.00
CA ARG A 289 7.27 6.75 7.15
C ARG A 289 5.90 6.63 7.81
N ALA A 290 4.87 6.33 7.01
CA ALA A 290 3.53 6.09 7.50
C ALA A 290 3.33 4.68 8.07
N ASP A 291 4.34 3.80 8.04
CA ASP A 291 4.23 2.36 8.33
C ASP A 291 3.11 1.70 7.49
N ALA A 292 2.91 2.15 6.26
CA ALA A 292 1.87 1.66 5.36
C ALA A 292 2.44 0.65 4.36
N ILE A 293 1.75 -0.48 4.22
CA ILE A 293 2.09 -1.51 3.24
C ILE A 293 1.29 -1.24 1.96
N ILE A 294 1.96 -1.19 0.82
CA ILE A 294 1.32 -0.98 -0.49
C ILE A 294 1.00 -2.34 -1.12
N TYR A 295 -0.27 -2.55 -1.43
CA TYR A 295 -0.76 -3.62 -2.30
C TYR A 295 -1.26 -3.01 -3.60
N ALA A 296 -0.72 -3.46 -4.72
CA ALA A 296 -1.13 -2.96 -6.02
C ALA A 296 -1.87 -4.06 -6.80
N ILE A 297 -3.00 -3.69 -7.40
CA ILE A 297 -3.73 -4.53 -8.35
C ILE A 297 -3.62 -3.84 -9.71
N SER A 298 -2.87 -4.49 -10.61
CA SER A 298 -2.71 -3.96 -11.95
C SER A 298 -3.99 -4.06 -12.75
N THR A 299 -4.31 -2.98 -13.40
CA THR A 299 -5.43 -2.92 -14.34
C THR A 299 -4.99 -3.17 -15.80
N ASN A 300 -3.75 -3.61 -16.03
CA ASN A 300 -3.24 -3.97 -17.34
C ASN A 300 -3.85 -5.28 -17.86
N ILE A 301 -4.50 -5.23 -19.03
CA ILE A 301 -5.14 -6.39 -19.69
C ILE A 301 -4.35 -6.93 -20.87
N SER A 302 -3.14 -6.46 -21.10
CA SER A 302 -2.38 -6.86 -22.30
C SER A 302 -1.97 -8.34 -22.32
N GLY A 303 -2.22 -9.07 -21.22
CA GLY A 303 -1.82 -10.48 -21.04
C GLY A 303 -0.33 -10.69 -20.76
N ALA A 304 0.44 -9.60 -20.65
CA ALA A 304 1.86 -9.63 -20.32
C ALA A 304 2.21 -8.43 -19.42
N LYS A 305 3.19 -8.61 -18.53
CA LYS A 305 3.68 -7.52 -17.68
C LYS A 305 4.31 -6.41 -18.53
N ASN A 306 3.86 -5.18 -18.31
CA ASN A 306 4.37 -3.98 -18.95
C ASN A 306 5.34 -3.19 -18.02
N LYS A 307 5.67 -1.95 -18.40
CA LYS A 307 6.53 -1.06 -17.62
C LYS A 307 5.84 -0.60 -16.32
N GLY A 308 4.55 -0.27 -16.37
CA GLY A 308 3.76 0.11 -15.22
C GLY A 308 3.69 -1.02 -14.18
N ASP A 309 3.48 -2.27 -14.61
CA ASP A 309 3.46 -3.43 -13.73
C ASP A 309 4.76 -3.59 -12.94
N LYS A 310 5.92 -3.31 -13.55
CA LYS A 310 7.21 -3.34 -12.86
C LYS A 310 7.36 -2.22 -11.84
N VAL A 311 6.74 -1.07 -12.09
CA VAL A 311 6.67 0.03 -11.12
C VAL A 311 5.86 -0.39 -9.92
N LEU A 312 4.66 -0.95 -10.13
CA LEU A 312 3.78 -1.44 -9.07
C LEU A 312 4.45 -2.52 -8.22
N GLU A 313 5.14 -3.48 -8.85
CA GLU A 313 5.89 -4.54 -8.18
C GLU A 313 6.97 -3.94 -7.26
N ARG A 314 7.78 -3.00 -7.78
CA ARG A 314 8.83 -2.34 -7.01
C ARG A 314 8.30 -1.57 -5.80
N MET A 315 7.22 -0.80 -5.97
CA MET A 315 6.61 -0.01 -4.89
C MET A 315 6.03 -0.89 -3.78
N SER A 316 5.31 -1.95 -4.18
CA SER A 316 4.74 -2.91 -3.24
C SER A 316 5.84 -3.64 -2.46
N GLU A 317 6.85 -4.17 -3.14
CA GLU A 317 7.97 -4.86 -2.49
C GLU A 317 8.76 -3.97 -1.53
N ALA A 318 8.95 -2.69 -1.85
CA ALA A 318 9.68 -1.76 -1.00
C ALA A 318 9.03 -1.57 0.37
N THR A 319 7.69 -1.67 0.43
CA THR A 319 6.89 -1.51 1.65
C THR A 319 6.52 -2.84 2.32
N GLY A 320 6.91 -3.97 1.73
CA GLY A 320 6.61 -5.32 2.24
C GLY A 320 5.29 -5.91 1.75
N GLY A 321 4.63 -5.25 0.82
CA GLY A 321 3.43 -5.74 0.15
C GLY A 321 3.71 -6.52 -1.13
N ARG A 322 2.69 -6.61 -1.98
CA ARG A 322 2.73 -7.38 -3.22
C ARG A 322 1.91 -6.71 -4.32
N ALA A 323 2.35 -6.85 -5.57
CA ALA A 323 1.56 -6.49 -6.74
C ALA A 323 0.90 -7.74 -7.34
N PHE A 324 -0.34 -7.58 -7.79
CA PHE A 324 -1.17 -8.57 -8.44
C PHE A 324 -1.40 -8.17 -9.88
N PHE A 325 -1.41 -9.16 -10.77
CA PHE A 325 -1.52 -8.94 -12.21
C PHE A 325 -2.68 -9.77 -12.79
N PRO A 326 -3.93 -9.37 -12.48
CA PRO A 326 -5.11 -10.06 -12.99
C PRO A 326 -5.31 -9.72 -14.47
N PHE A 327 -4.84 -10.56 -15.37
CA PHE A 327 -5.03 -10.38 -16.81
C PHE A 327 -6.47 -10.59 -17.27
N LYS A 328 -7.29 -11.19 -16.42
CA LYS A 328 -8.73 -11.31 -16.61
C LYS A 328 -9.44 -10.50 -15.54
N ILE A 329 -10.53 -9.89 -15.95
CA ILE A 329 -11.30 -9.02 -15.06
C ILE A 329 -11.82 -9.76 -13.80
N GLN A 330 -12.14 -11.04 -13.95
CA GLN A 330 -12.61 -11.89 -12.84
C GLN A 330 -11.52 -12.12 -11.77
N ASP A 331 -10.25 -12.14 -12.18
CA ASP A 331 -9.12 -12.39 -11.28
C ASP A 331 -8.84 -11.21 -10.32
N VAL A 332 -9.49 -10.04 -10.55
CA VAL A 332 -9.40 -8.87 -9.65
C VAL A 332 -10.01 -9.18 -8.28
N ALA A 333 -11.13 -9.90 -8.25
CA ALA A 333 -11.76 -10.31 -6.99
C ALA A 333 -10.87 -11.29 -6.20
N ASP A 334 -10.19 -12.20 -6.91
CA ASP A 334 -9.23 -13.13 -6.29
C ASP A 334 -8.04 -12.36 -5.68
N ALA A 335 -7.52 -11.34 -6.38
CA ALA A 335 -6.46 -10.48 -5.86
C ALA A 335 -6.88 -9.78 -4.56
N PHE A 336 -8.10 -9.27 -4.47
CA PHE A 336 -8.62 -8.67 -3.25
C PHE A 336 -8.75 -9.69 -2.10
N THR A 337 -9.20 -10.91 -2.41
CA THR A 337 -9.29 -12.00 -1.41
C THR A 337 -7.90 -12.35 -0.88
N GLU A 338 -6.90 -12.47 -1.74
CA GLU A 338 -5.52 -12.72 -1.31
C GLU A 338 -4.95 -11.58 -0.45
N ILE A 339 -5.27 -10.33 -0.76
CA ILE A 339 -4.88 -9.17 0.07
C ILE A 339 -5.52 -9.25 1.45
N GLN A 340 -6.81 -9.58 1.52
CA GLN A 340 -7.53 -9.75 2.77
C GLN A 340 -6.91 -10.83 3.65
N ASP A 341 -6.62 -11.99 3.07
CA ASP A 341 -5.99 -13.10 3.77
C ASP A 341 -4.60 -12.73 4.28
N GLU A 342 -3.83 -11.99 3.48
CA GLU A 342 -2.52 -11.52 3.86
C GLU A 342 -2.58 -10.51 5.01
N LEU A 343 -3.46 -9.53 4.94
CA LEU A 343 -3.65 -8.54 5.99
C LEU A 343 -4.07 -9.15 7.33
N ARG A 344 -4.67 -10.35 7.32
CA ARG A 344 -5.07 -11.12 8.52
C ARG A 344 -4.08 -12.25 8.88
N SER A 345 -2.91 -12.34 8.21
CA SER A 345 -1.93 -13.41 8.42
C SER A 345 -0.51 -12.90 8.67
N GLN A 346 -0.38 -11.71 9.24
CA GLN A 346 0.91 -11.07 9.47
C GLN A 346 1.41 -11.27 10.90
N TYR A 347 2.73 -11.14 11.05
CA TYR A 347 3.42 -11.08 12.33
C TYR A 347 3.85 -9.66 12.64
N LEU A 348 3.87 -9.32 13.92
CA LEU A 348 4.51 -8.12 14.43
C LEU A 348 5.69 -8.52 15.30
N VAL A 349 6.84 -7.94 15.03
CA VAL A 349 8.02 -8.04 15.86
C VAL A 349 8.48 -6.65 16.26
N SER A 350 8.77 -6.48 17.55
CA SER A 350 9.41 -5.28 18.08
C SER A 350 10.81 -5.62 18.54
N TYR A 351 11.78 -4.78 18.17
CA TYR A 351 13.18 -4.98 18.55
C TYR A 351 13.90 -3.65 18.82
N SER A 352 15.00 -3.73 19.58
CA SER A 352 15.90 -2.59 19.77
C SER A 352 16.90 -2.55 18.62
N PRO A 353 16.96 -1.46 17.82
CA PRO A 353 17.89 -1.36 16.70
C PRO A 353 19.34 -1.37 17.20
N PRO A 354 20.28 -2.01 16.47
CA PRO A 354 21.70 -2.02 16.83
C PRO A 354 22.35 -0.63 16.76
N ASN A 355 21.79 0.27 15.97
CA ASN A 355 22.22 1.66 15.81
C ASN A 355 21.11 2.58 16.28
N LEU A 356 21.39 3.36 17.35
CA LEU A 356 20.43 4.27 17.98
C LEU A 356 20.59 5.74 17.52
N ILE A 357 21.41 6.01 16.52
CA ILE A 357 21.66 7.38 16.05
C ILE A 357 20.41 7.93 15.39
N ALA A 358 19.91 9.05 15.87
CA ALA A 358 18.77 9.76 15.30
C ALA A 358 19.26 10.73 14.22
N ASP A 359 19.56 10.24 13.00
CA ASP A 359 20.15 10.99 11.89
C ASP A 359 19.20 11.14 10.68
N GLY A 360 18.00 10.55 10.76
CA GLY A 360 17.05 10.54 9.67
C GLY A 360 17.45 9.65 8.49
N SER A 361 18.56 8.88 8.59
CA SER A 361 19.03 8.02 7.51
C SER A 361 18.12 6.79 7.31
N PHE A 362 18.10 6.28 6.08
CA PHE A 362 17.42 5.01 5.77
C PHE A 362 18.26 3.84 6.24
N ARG A 363 17.63 2.88 6.95
CA ARG A 363 18.24 1.66 7.47
C ARG A 363 17.59 0.45 6.84
N PRO A 364 18.35 -0.34 6.06
CA PRO A 364 17.83 -1.55 5.46
C PRO A 364 17.58 -2.63 6.52
N ILE A 365 16.47 -3.37 6.36
CA ILE A 365 16.10 -4.51 7.21
C ILE A 365 16.01 -5.76 6.36
N GLU A 366 16.50 -6.87 6.89
CA GLU A 366 16.29 -8.19 6.34
C GLU A 366 15.75 -9.12 7.44
N VAL A 367 14.71 -9.90 7.13
CA VAL A 367 14.15 -10.92 8.02
C VAL A 367 14.19 -12.26 7.30
N THR A 368 14.75 -13.26 7.97
CA THR A 368 14.81 -14.63 7.45
C THR A 368 14.20 -15.62 8.45
N ALA A 369 13.54 -16.66 7.94
CA ALA A 369 13.04 -17.78 8.74
C ALA A 369 14.08 -18.91 8.70
N ALA A 370 15.05 -18.90 9.62
CA ALA A 370 16.22 -19.77 9.55
C ALA A 370 15.91 -21.23 9.88
N SER A 371 14.92 -21.50 10.74
CA SER A 371 14.58 -22.86 11.20
C SER A 371 13.62 -23.61 10.27
N GLN A 372 12.91 -22.91 9.38
CA GLN A 372 11.92 -23.50 8.47
C GLN A 372 12.39 -23.42 7.01
N LYS A 373 12.90 -24.54 6.48
CA LYS A 373 13.35 -24.61 5.08
C LYS A 373 12.22 -24.33 4.10
N GLY A 374 12.45 -23.36 3.20
CA GLY A 374 11.51 -23.02 2.12
C GLY A 374 10.45 -22.00 2.50
N VAL A 375 10.50 -21.44 3.71
CA VAL A 375 9.69 -20.28 4.09
C VAL A 375 10.36 -19.01 3.58
N LYS A 376 9.59 -18.20 2.87
CA LYS A 376 9.98 -16.84 2.44
C LYS A 376 9.31 -15.83 3.36
N VAL A 377 10.11 -14.89 3.85
CA VAL A 377 9.61 -13.77 4.64
C VAL A 377 9.53 -12.53 3.75
N ARG A 378 8.42 -11.81 3.84
CA ARG A 378 8.20 -10.54 3.15
C ARG A 378 7.93 -9.45 4.17
N THR A 379 8.70 -8.39 4.11
CA THR A 379 8.62 -7.22 4.98
C THR A 379 9.09 -5.98 4.24
N ARG A 380 8.90 -4.80 4.81
CA ARG A 380 9.48 -3.57 4.26
C ARG A 380 11.00 -3.69 4.16
N LYS A 381 11.57 -3.04 3.15
CA LYS A 381 13.03 -3.09 2.90
C LYS A 381 13.86 -2.33 3.94
N GLY A 382 13.24 -1.48 4.73
CA GLY A 382 13.91 -0.69 5.75
C GLY A 382 12.98 0.34 6.39
N TYR A 383 13.57 1.26 7.14
CA TYR A 383 12.89 2.38 7.78
C TYR A 383 13.82 3.59 7.86
N PHE A 384 13.23 4.76 8.09
CA PHE A 384 14.00 5.97 8.37
C PHE A 384 14.23 6.12 9.88
N ALA A 385 15.49 6.31 10.27
CA ALA A 385 15.82 6.64 11.64
C ALA A 385 15.11 7.93 12.08
N PRO A 386 14.81 8.12 13.37
CA PRO A 386 14.27 9.39 13.85
C PRO A 386 15.17 10.56 13.44
N THR A 387 14.58 11.71 13.17
CA THR A 387 15.35 12.96 13.01
C THR A 387 15.56 13.61 14.37
N PRO A 388 16.73 14.23 14.62
CA PRO A 388 16.90 15.01 15.84
C PRO A 388 15.83 16.09 15.94
N PRO A 389 15.38 16.43 17.16
CA PRO A 389 14.47 17.55 17.34
C PRO A 389 15.12 18.82 16.77
N LYS A 390 14.38 19.58 15.98
CA LYS A 390 14.83 20.91 15.53
C LYS A 390 14.83 21.82 16.78
N HIS A 391 16.01 22.26 17.18
CA HIS A 391 16.21 23.26 18.24
C HIS A 391 15.74 24.63 17.77
#